data_2ffd98ca5eebdc2a895ed3ce5906d12c
#
_entry.id   2ffd98ca5eebdc2a895ed3ce5906d12c
#
_cell.length_a   1.000
_cell.length_b   1.000
_cell.length_c   1.000
_cell.angle_alpha   90.00
_cell.angle_beta   90.00
_cell.angle_gamma   90.00
#
_symmetry.space_group_name_H-M   'P 1'
#
loop_
_entity.id
_entity.type
_entity.pdbx_description
1 polymer ?
#
loop_
_entity_poly.entity_id
_entity_poly.type
_entity_poly.pdbx_seq_one_letter_code
_entity_poly.pdbx_strand_id
1 'polypeptide(L)'
;KKTGKTTLSIPLSKNSIDVIKKHLVDKEQEDYIFKGQMGHFMKKPICSQQYARIVKGWMKKLGVEDVSEYSTHSMRKNKPSVIYDKTHNMDAVRRLLGQSSVTATSAYLGVSDNSALELARSINV
;
A
#
# COMPACT_ATOMS: atom_id res chain seq x y z
N LYS A 1 1.93 14.14 -13.03
CA LYS A 1 0.48 14.49 -13.13
C LYS A 1 -0.17 13.46 -14.04
N LYS A 2 -0.93 12.50 -13.51
CA LYS A 2 -1.82 11.66 -14.32
C LYS A 2 -3.10 12.44 -14.54
N THR A 3 -3.22 13.03 -15.69
CA THR A 3 -4.43 13.69 -16.19
C THR A 3 -5.38 12.64 -16.75
N GLY A 4 -5.91 11.77 -15.90
CA GLY A 4 -6.93 10.79 -16.30
C GLY A 4 -8.14 10.93 -15.39
N LYS A 5 -9.29 11.22 -15.97
CA LYS A 5 -10.57 11.48 -15.29
C LYS A 5 -11.23 10.28 -14.61
N THR A 6 -10.52 9.21 -14.30
CA THR A 6 -11.11 8.06 -13.62
C THR A 6 -10.80 8.14 -12.12
N THR A 7 -11.75 8.65 -11.37
CA THR A 7 -11.71 8.61 -9.91
C THR A 7 -12.03 7.18 -9.48
N LEU A 8 -11.02 6.49 -8.94
CA LEU A 8 -11.22 5.17 -8.34
C LEU A 8 -11.79 5.37 -6.94
N SER A 9 -13.02 4.92 -6.71
CA SER A 9 -13.63 4.87 -5.39
C SER A 9 -13.52 3.46 -4.83
N ILE A 10 -12.86 3.32 -3.69
CA ILE A 10 -12.68 2.03 -3.01
C ILE A 10 -13.35 2.12 -1.64
N PRO A 11 -14.30 1.24 -1.32
CA PRO A 11 -14.91 1.20 0.00
C PRO A 11 -13.87 0.77 1.05
N LEU A 12 -13.88 1.47 2.19
CA LEU A 12 -13.06 1.09 3.33
C LEU A 12 -13.67 -0.09 4.07
N SER A 13 -12.84 -0.97 4.58
CA SER A 13 -13.30 -2.03 5.49
C SER A 13 -13.78 -1.43 6.82
N LYS A 14 -14.69 -2.12 7.51
CA LYS A 14 -15.17 -1.71 8.84
C LYS A 14 -14.01 -1.44 9.80
N ASN A 15 -13.03 -2.34 9.82
CA ASN A 15 -11.83 -2.20 10.66
C ASN A 15 -11.03 -0.92 10.35
N SER A 16 -10.87 -0.59 9.06
CA SER A 16 -10.19 0.65 8.65
C SER A 16 -10.97 1.89 9.09
N ILE A 17 -12.29 1.85 8.97
CA ILE A 17 -13.17 2.94 9.41
C ILE A 17 -13.04 3.17 10.92
N ASP A 18 -13.07 2.09 11.71
CA ASP A 18 -12.97 2.17 13.17
C ASP A 18 -11.62 2.73 13.62
N VAL A 19 -10.53 2.30 12.99
CA VAL A 19 -9.18 2.84 13.26
C VAL A 19 -9.09 4.32 12.91
N ILE A 20 -9.62 4.72 11.76
CA ILE A 20 -9.63 6.14 11.35
C ILE A 20 -10.45 6.97 12.33
N LYS A 21 -11.64 6.51 12.70
CA LYS A 21 -12.49 7.21 13.69
C LYS A 21 -11.76 7.41 15.01
N LYS A 22 -11.13 6.37 15.55
CA LYS A 22 -10.32 6.49 16.78
C LYS A 22 -9.19 7.51 16.64
N HIS A 23 -8.54 7.54 15.49
CA HIS A 23 -7.44 8.48 15.24
C HIS A 23 -7.91 9.93 15.11
N LEU A 24 -9.18 10.15 14.75
CA LEU A 24 -9.76 11.48 14.54
C LEU A 24 -10.43 12.07 15.78
N VAL A 25 -10.58 11.33 16.89
CA VAL A 25 -11.32 11.77 18.09
C VAL A 25 -10.82 13.13 18.61
N ASP A 26 -9.49 13.32 18.66
CA ASP A 26 -8.87 14.53 19.22
C ASP A 26 -8.39 15.52 18.13
N LYS A 27 -8.96 15.45 16.93
CA LYS A 27 -8.56 16.31 15.82
C LYS A 27 -9.65 17.31 15.47
N GLU A 28 -9.24 18.54 15.22
CA GLU A 28 -10.11 19.56 14.68
C GLU A 28 -10.36 19.33 13.18
N GLN A 29 -11.47 19.87 12.66
CA GLN A 29 -11.89 19.65 11.28
C GLN A 29 -10.83 20.09 10.24
N GLU A 30 -10.04 21.12 10.59
CA GLU A 30 -8.99 21.67 9.72
C GLU A 30 -7.61 21.05 9.93
N ASP A 31 -7.49 20.11 10.88
CA ASP A 31 -6.23 19.43 11.15
C ASP A 31 -5.85 18.44 10.04
N TYR A 32 -4.55 18.35 9.76
CA TYR A 32 -4.05 17.23 8.93
C TYR A 32 -4.25 15.92 9.66
N ILE A 33 -4.76 14.89 8.96
CA ILE A 33 -4.96 13.56 9.53
C ILE A 33 -3.65 13.02 10.10
N PHE A 34 -2.56 13.16 9.36
CA PHE A 34 -1.22 12.78 9.79
C PHE A 34 -0.32 14.02 9.81
N LYS A 35 -0.06 14.54 11.01
CA LYS A 35 0.80 15.70 11.25
C LYS A 35 2.09 15.31 11.95
N GLY A 36 3.10 16.17 11.88
CA GLY A 36 4.34 16.00 12.63
C GLY A 36 4.09 16.07 14.13
N GLN A 37 5.02 15.53 14.91
CA GLN A 37 4.86 15.41 16.38
C GLN A 37 5.62 16.48 17.17
N MET A 38 6.50 17.24 16.56
CA MET A 38 7.39 18.16 17.28
C MET A 38 7.45 19.55 16.66
N GLY A 39 7.43 20.58 17.50
CA GLY A 39 7.67 21.98 17.14
C GLY A 39 6.78 22.48 16.00
N HIS A 40 7.36 23.22 15.06
CA HIS A 40 6.64 23.78 13.92
C HIS A 40 6.03 22.73 12.96
N PHE A 41 6.47 21.47 13.04
CA PHE A 41 5.90 20.38 12.27
C PHE A 41 4.53 19.91 12.77
N MET A 42 4.12 20.28 13.97
CA MET A 42 2.78 19.92 14.51
C MET A 42 1.64 20.52 13.69
N LYS A 43 1.89 21.59 12.95
CA LYS A 43 0.92 22.25 12.05
C LYS A 43 1.10 21.86 10.58
N LYS A 44 1.95 20.88 10.27
CA LYS A 44 2.23 20.45 8.90
C LYS A 44 1.98 18.95 8.73
N PRO A 45 1.55 18.50 7.53
CA PRO A 45 1.43 17.07 7.27
C PRO A 45 2.81 16.41 7.33
N ILE A 46 2.85 15.12 7.66
CA ILE A 46 4.08 14.35 7.54
C ILE A 46 4.51 14.27 6.07
N CYS A 47 5.81 14.40 5.82
CA CYS A 47 6.35 14.23 4.47
C CYS A 47 6.60 12.75 4.16
N SER A 48 6.77 12.43 2.86
CA SER A 48 7.03 11.06 2.42
C SER A 48 8.28 10.43 3.06
N GLN A 49 9.33 11.22 3.28
CA GLN A 49 10.55 10.75 3.95
C GLN A 49 10.28 10.37 5.41
N GLN A 50 9.49 11.17 6.12
CA GLN A 50 9.11 10.85 7.50
C GLN A 50 8.28 9.58 7.56
N TYR A 51 7.33 9.41 6.62
CA TYR A 51 6.54 8.18 6.54
C TYR A 51 7.42 6.97 6.21
N ALA A 52 8.38 7.09 5.29
CA ALA A 52 9.33 6.02 5.00
C ALA A 52 10.15 5.62 6.25
N ARG A 53 10.59 6.59 7.07
CA ARG A 53 11.29 6.31 8.33
C ARG A 53 10.40 5.54 9.31
N ILE A 54 9.11 5.88 9.40
CA ILE A 54 8.15 5.17 10.24
C ILE A 54 8.00 3.73 9.78
N VAL A 55 7.83 3.50 8.47
CA VAL A 55 7.72 2.14 7.90
C VAL A 55 8.97 1.33 8.21
N LYS A 56 10.16 1.88 7.98
CA LYS A 56 11.43 1.21 8.31
C LYS A 56 11.55 0.89 9.82
N GLY A 57 11.09 1.80 10.67
CA GLY A 57 11.03 1.57 12.12
C GLY A 57 10.11 0.41 12.51
N TRP A 58 8.97 0.24 11.84
CA TRP A 58 8.08 -0.89 12.04
C TRP A 58 8.73 -2.21 11.62
N MET A 59 9.39 -2.23 10.45
CA MET A 59 10.07 -3.42 9.95
C MET A 59 11.19 -3.88 10.90
N LYS A 60 11.99 -2.94 11.43
CA LYS A 60 12.99 -3.25 12.46
C LYS A 60 12.38 -3.88 13.72
N LYS A 61 11.24 -3.36 14.20
CA LYS A 61 10.52 -3.92 15.36
C LYS A 61 9.98 -5.33 15.07
N LEU A 62 9.73 -5.67 13.83
CA LEU A 62 9.33 -7.01 13.39
C LEU A 62 10.52 -7.95 13.16
N GLY A 63 11.76 -7.52 13.44
CA GLY A 63 12.95 -8.35 13.30
C GLY A 63 13.55 -8.39 11.90
N VAL A 64 13.14 -7.48 10.99
CA VAL A 64 13.74 -7.40 9.66
C VAL A 64 15.09 -6.72 9.77
N GLU A 65 16.17 -7.44 9.44
CA GLU A 65 17.55 -6.96 9.53
C GLU A 65 17.83 -5.86 8.50
N ASP A 66 17.59 -6.14 7.22
CA ASP A 66 17.75 -5.14 6.17
C ASP A 66 16.41 -4.50 5.81
N VAL A 67 16.28 -3.23 6.18
CA VAL A 67 15.10 -2.41 5.92
C VAL A 67 15.30 -1.43 4.76
N SER A 68 16.38 -1.53 4.00
CA SER A 68 16.72 -0.60 2.92
C SER A 68 15.62 -0.54 1.84
N GLU A 69 15.09 -1.70 1.46
CA GLU A 69 14.05 -1.88 0.45
C GLU A 69 12.66 -1.38 0.88
N TYR A 70 12.45 -1.17 2.18
CA TYR A 70 11.14 -0.75 2.69
C TYR A 70 10.94 0.75 2.57
N SER A 71 9.80 1.13 1.99
CA SER A 71 9.44 2.53 1.72
C SER A 71 7.94 2.75 1.84
N THR A 72 7.48 3.94 1.46
CA THR A 72 6.05 4.27 1.39
C THR A 72 5.26 3.33 0.47
N HIS A 73 5.88 2.84 -0.60
CA HIS A 73 5.27 1.90 -1.54
C HIS A 73 5.10 0.49 -0.96
N SER A 74 5.90 0.08 0.01
CA SER A 74 5.80 -1.24 0.63
C SER A 74 4.43 -1.46 1.27
N MET A 75 3.92 -0.47 1.98
CA MET A 75 2.58 -0.55 2.58
C MET A 75 1.47 -0.57 1.52
N ARG A 76 1.67 0.15 0.41
CA ARG A 76 0.71 0.14 -0.71
C ARG A 76 0.67 -1.20 -1.44
N LYS A 77 1.79 -1.90 -1.53
CA LYS A 77 1.89 -3.22 -2.17
C LYS A 77 1.23 -4.34 -1.35
N ASN A 78 1.20 -4.24 -0.04
CA ASN A 78 0.80 -5.32 0.86
C ASN A 78 -0.57 -5.92 0.51
N LYS A 79 -1.63 -5.12 0.48
CA LYS A 79 -2.99 -5.63 0.18
C LYS A 79 -3.12 -6.20 -1.23
N PRO A 80 -2.61 -5.56 -2.29
CA PRO A 80 -2.56 -6.12 -3.63
C PRO A 80 -1.84 -7.47 -3.71
N SER A 81 -0.68 -7.62 -3.05
CA SER A 81 0.06 -8.89 -3.01
C SER A 81 -0.76 -10.00 -2.36
N VAL A 82 -1.33 -9.75 -1.18
CA VAL A 82 -2.19 -10.74 -0.48
C VAL A 82 -3.41 -11.14 -1.32
N ILE A 83 -4.01 -10.20 -2.07
CA ILE A 83 -5.13 -10.52 -2.96
C ILE A 83 -4.64 -11.40 -4.11
N TYR A 84 -3.51 -11.06 -4.71
CA TYR A 84 -2.95 -11.86 -5.78
C TYR A 84 -2.58 -13.27 -5.32
N ASP A 85 -1.90 -13.41 -4.20
CA ASP A 85 -1.51 -14.70 -3.62
C ASP A 85 -2.70 -15.62 -3.37
N LYS A 86 -3.83 -15.05 -2.96
CA LYS A 86 -5.05 -15.82 -2.68
C LYS A 86 -5.91 -16.14 -3.91
N THR A 87 -5.88 -15.29 -4.92
CA THR A 87 -6.85 -15.37 -6.03
C THR A 87 -6.21 -15.58 -7.39
N HIS A 88 -4.92 -15.33 -7.52
CA HIS A 88 -4.17 -15.26 -8.78
C HIS A 88 -4.83 -14.39 -9.85
N ASN A 89 -5.72 -13.46 -9.42
CA ASN A 89 -6.48 -12.60 -10.31
C ASN A 89 -5.76 -11.25 -10.50
N MET A 90 -4.88 -11.20 -11.50
CA MET A 90 -4.11 -10.01 -11.84
C MET A 90 -4.98 -8.84 -12.30
N ASP A 91 -6.11 -9.09 -12.98
CA ASP A 91 -6.99 -8.02 -13.44
C ASP A 91 -7.71 -7.33 -12.25
N ALA A 92 -8.15 -8.11 -11.26
CA ALA A 92 -8.70 -7.55 -10.03
C ALA A 92 -7.69 -6.65 -9.32
N VAL A 93 -6.43 -7.09 -9.21
CA VAL A 93 -5.35 -6.29 -8.61
C VAL A 93 -5.07 -5.03 -9.43
N ARG A 94 -5.00 -5.14 -10.75
CA ARG A 94 -4.82 -4.01 -11.66
C ARG A 94 -5.89 -2.93 -11.45
N ARG A 95 -7.15 -3.33 -11.37
CA ARG A 95 -8.29 -2.42 -11.11
C ARG A 95 -8.19 -1.75 -9.74
N LEU A 96 -7.83 -2.50 -8.70
CA LEU A 96 -7.64 -1.96 -7.34
C LEU A 96 -6.51 -0.93 -7.26
N LEU A 97 -5.45 -1.13 -8.03
CA LEU A 97 -4.33 -0.19 -8.11
C LEU A 97 -4.60 1.01 -9.03
N GLY A 98 -5.68 0.97 -9.83
CA GLY A 98 -5.99 1.98 -10.83
C GLY A 98 -4.97 2.01 -11.97
N GLN A 99 -4.37 0.85 -12.30
CA GLN A 99 -3.40 0.73 -13.38
C GLN A 99 -4.07 0.40 -14.70
N SER A 100 -3.52 0.92 -15.80
CA SER A 100 -4.05 0.70 -17.14
C SER A 100 -3.55 -0.61 -17.78
N SER A 101 -2.42 -1.15 -17.31
CA SER A 101 -1.74 -2.30 -17.91
C SER A 101 -1.53 -3.44 -16.90
N VAL A 102 -1.83 -4.67 -17.33
CA VAL A 102 -1.56 -5.89 -16.57
C VAL A 102 -0.04 -6.08 -16.41
N THR A 103 0.74 -5.83 -17.46
CA THR A 103 2.21 -5.90 -17.41
C THR A 103 2.80 -4.97 -16.35
N ALA A 104 2.30 -3.73 -16.27
CA ALA A 104 2.72 -2.81 -15.22
C ALA A 104 2.32 -3.31 -13.82
N THR A 105 1.21 -4.01 -13.69
CA THR A 105 0.75 -4.60 -12.42
C THR A 105 1.65 -5.77 -12.02
N SER A 106 2.00 -6.67 -12.94
CA SER A 106 2.92 -7.78 -12.70
C SER A 106 4.28 -7.29 -12.23
N ALA A 107 4.86 -6.32 -12.95
CA ALA A 107 6.12 -5.71 -12.56
C ALA A 107 6.03 -5.01 -11.19
N TYR A 108 4.92 -4.36 -10.90
CA TYR A 108 4.70 -3.70 -9.61
C TYR A 108 4.63 -4.70 -8.44
N LEU A 109 4.02 -5.86 -8.64
CA LEU A 109 3.95 -6.93 -7.64
C LEU A 109 5.25 -7.74 -7.55
N GLY A 110 6.11 -7.67 -8.55
CA GLY A 110 7.29 -8.53 -8.67
C GLY A 110 6.97 -9.95 -9.11
N VAL A 111 5.82 -10.14 -9.78
CA VAL A 111 5.43 -11.44 -10.36
C VAL A 111 6.22 -11.64 -11.65
N SER A 112 7.06 -12.67 -11.67
CA SER A 112 7.87 -13.03 -12.83
C SER A 112 7.21 -14.11 -13.67
N ASP A 113 7.72 -14.31 -14.90
CA ASP A 113 7.29 -15.41 -15.78
C ASP A 113 7.53 -16.79 -15.14
N ASN A 114 8.48 -16.92 -14.23
CA ASN A 114 8.73 -18.16 -13.48
C ASN A 114 7.51 -18.57 -12.64
N SER A 115 6.78 -17.62 -12.05
CA SER A 115 5.55 -17.94 -11.31
C SER A 115 4.46 -18.51 -12.20
N ALA A 116 4.38 -18.09 -13.46
CA ALA A 116 3.45 -18.65 -14.44
C ALA A 116 3.85 -20.08 -14.83
N LEU A 117 5.14 -20.36 -14.97
CA LEU A 117 5.67 -21.69 -15.27
C LEU A 117 5.49 -22.67 -14.10
N GLU A 118 5.67 -22.20 -12.87
CA GLU A 118 5.39 -23.00 -11.66
C GLU A 118 3.91 -23.35 -11.55
N LEU A 119 3.03 -22.38 -11.82
CA LEU A 119 1.59 -22.61 -11.84
C LEU A 119 1.20 -23.61 -12.91
N ALA A 120 1.76 -23.49 -14.11
CA ALA A 120 1.52 -24.45 -15.21
C ALA A 120 2.00 -25.87 -14.87
N ARG A 121 3.09 -26.01 -14.12
CA ARG A 121 3.59 -27.32 -13.66
C ARG A 121 2.76 -27.92 -12.53
N SER A 122 2.10 -27.09 -11.72
CA SER A 122 1.28 -27.55 -10.58
C SER A 122 -0.09 -28.07 -11.01
N ILE A 123 -0.55 -27.72 -12.21
CA ILE A 123 -1.83 -28.15 -12.76
C ILE A 123 -1.59 -29.27 -13.76
N ASN A 124 -1.79 -30.50 -13.32
CA ASN A 124 -1.84 -31.67 -14.21
C ASN A 124 -3.23 -31.78 -14.84
N VAL A 125 -3.28 -31.61 -16.15
CA VAL A 125 -4.48 -31.86 -16.97
C VAL A 125 -4.44 -33.24 -17.51
#